data_608940426ba0dc9fd98dc540630fd81f
#
_entry.id   608940426ba0dc9fd98dc540630fd81f
#
_cell.length_a   1.000
_cell.length_b   1.000
_cell.length_c   1.000
_cell.angle_alpha   90.00
_cell.angle_beta   90.00
_cell.angle_gamma   90.00
#
_symmetry.space_group_name_H-M   'P 1'
#
loop_
_entity.id
_entity.type
_entity.pdbx_description
1 polymer ?
#
loop_
_entity_poly.entity_id
_entity_poly.type
_entity_poly.pdbx_seq_one_letter_code
_entity_poly.pdbx_strand_id
1 'polypeptide(L)'
;MMTITASIVTYNHHLLDFEPVLRSLFASPVDVVYVIDHSDSMLELKAELQEFARRVLNGEPELKQKASNGFKLIYLPHENNGYGGGHNVALKDAMKLGSKYHLVVNPDVWFGPEVMPKLVRYMEEHEDVGQMMPKVLFPNGQIQRLAKMLPTPFDMFGRLCIPNFIIKRRNTIYELQQSGFTKILNV
;
A
#
# COMPACT_ATOMS: atom_id res chain seq x y z
N MET A 1 -12.93 -15.73 -11.62
CA MET A 1 -12.82 -14.25 -11.48
C MET A 1 -11.52 -13.99 -10.72
N MET A 2 -10.70 -13.04 -11.16
CA MET A 2 -9.44 -12.71 -10.48
C MET A 2 -9.75 -11.98 -9.19
N THR A 3 -9.25 -12.46 -8.05
CA THR A 3 -9.41 -11.79 -6.74
C THR A 3 -8.20 -10.91 -6.46
N ILE A 4 -8.45 -9.66 -6.10
CA ILE A 4 -7.44 -8.69 -5.68
C ILE A 4 -7.72 -8.30 -4.24
N THR A 5 -6.71 -8.38 -3.40
CA THR A 5 -6.79 -8.01 -1.99
C THR A 5 -5.86 -6.86 -1.66
N ALA A 6 -6.13 -6.15 -0.58
CA ALA A 6 -5.27 -5.08 -0.06
C ALA A 6 -5.15 -5.16 1.45
N SER A 7 -4.06 -4.64 2.00
CA SER A 7 -3.88 -4.52 3.45
C SER A 7 -3.32 -3.16 3.85
N ILE A 8 -3.85 -2.65 4.96
CA ILE A 8 -3.40 -1.44 5.66
C ILE A 8 -3.07 -1.88 7.09
N VAL A 9 -1.92 -1.46 7.60
CA VAL A 9 -1.53 -1.66 9.01
C VAL A 9 -1.64 -0.32 9.73
N THR A 10 -2.36 -0.30 10.85
CA THR A 10 -2.58 0.89 11.68
C THR A 10 -2.00 0.68 13.07
N TYR A 11 -1.62 1.78 13.71
CA TYR A 11 -1.21 1.84 15.11
C TYR A 11 -1.59 3.20 15.69
N ASN A 12 -2.55 3.23 16.61
CA ASN A 12 -3.11 4.45 17.20
C ASN A 12 -3.63 5.47 16.16
N HIS A 13 -4.20 4.97 15.07
CA HIS A 13 -4.84 5.79 14.05
C HIS A 13 -6.34 5.87 14.27
N HIS A 14 -6.91 7.03 14.00
CA HIS A 14 -8.34 7.20 13.77
C HIS A 14 -8.68 6.97 12.29
N LEU A 15 -9.93 6.67 12.00
CA LEU A 15 -10.39 6.47 10.63
C LEU A 15 -10.05 7.67 9.71
N LEU A 16 -10.17 8.89 10.23
CA LEU A 16 -9.89 10.12 9.48
C LEU A 16 -8.46 10.18 8.93
N ASP A 17 -7.52 9.53 9.58
CA ASP A 17 -6.10 9.51 9.17
C ASP A 17 -5.89 8.72 7.87
N PHE A 18 -6.75 7.73 7.60
CA PHE A 18 -6.63 6.84 6.44
C PHE A 18 -7.93 6.64 5.64
N GLU A 19 -8.98 7.39 5.91
CA GLU A 19 -10.21 7.37 5.07
C GLU A 19 -9.90 7.62 3.58
N PRO A 20 -8.97 8.53 3.19
CA PRO A 20 -8.63 8.73 1.78
C PRO A 20 -8.11 7.47 1.08
N VAL A 21 -7.27 6.66 1.72
CA VAL A 21 -6.79 5.40 1.12
C VAL A 21 -7.91 4.36 1.03
N LEU A 22 -8.80 4.27 2.02
CA LEU A 22 -9.97 3.39 1.94
C LEU A 22 -10.86 3.76 0.75
N ARG A 23 -11.11 5.06 0.52
CA ARG A 23 -11.86 5.54 -0.64
C ARG A 23 -11.17 5.19 -1.95
N SER A 24 -9.85 5.32 -2.03
CA SER A 24 -9.07 4.89 -3.21
C SER A 24 -9.22 3.41 -3.48
N LEU A 25 -9.16 2.57 -2.44
CA LEU A 25 -9.35 1.11 -2.55
C LEU A 25 -10.79 0.75 -2.95
N PHE A 26 -11.78 1.47 -2.40
CA PHE A 26 -13.17 1.27 -2.80
C PHE A 26 -13.44 1.64 -4.26
N ALA A 27 -12.80 2.69 -4.77
CA ALA A 27 -12.90 3.09 -6.17
C ALA A 27 -12.10 2.19 -7.14
N SER A 28 -11.32 1.24 -6.62
CA SER A 28 -10.41 0.37 -7.38
C SER A 28 -10.97 -1.05 -7.53
N PRO A 29 -10.47 -1.91 -8.43
CA PRO A 29 -10.89 -3.30 -8.57
C PRO A 29 -10.36 -4.22 -7.45
N VAL A 30 -10.35 -3.74 -6.22
CA VAL A 30 -9.98 -4.51 -5.02
C VAL A 30 -11.24 -5.14 -4.45
N ASP A 31 -11.21 -6.44 -4.15
CA ASP A 31 -12.34 -7.22 -3.65
C ASP A 31 -12.38 -7.30 -2.14
N VAL A 32 -11.19 -7.36 -1.49
CA VAL A 32 -11.07 -7.48 -0.04
C VAL A 32 -10.01 -6.52 0.48
N VAL A 33 -10.37 -5.72 1.46
CA VAL A 33 -9.46 -4.84 2.19
C VAL A 33 -9.34 -5.31 3.63
N TYR A 34 -8.12 -5.58 4.06
CA TYR A 34 -7.78 -5.88 5.45
C TYR A 34 -7.25 -4.62 6.13
N VAL A 35 -7.80 -4.28 7.28
CA VAL A 35 -7.26 -3.28 8.20
C VAL A 35 -6.75 -4.03 9.42
N ILE A 36 -5.42 -4.12 9.54
CA ILE A 36 -4.74 -4.76 10.66
C ILE A 36 -4.41 -3.67 11.68
N ASP A 37 -5.00 -3.77 12.85
CA ASP A 37 -4.84 -2.79 13.90
C ASP A 37 -3.97 -3.33 15.02
N HIS A 38 -2.86 -2.65 15.25
CA HIS A 38 -1.88 -2.93 16.31
C HIS A 38 -2.07 -2.03 17.54
N SER A 39 -3.14 -1.24 17.59
CA SER A 39 -3.40 -0.29 18.67
C SER A 39 -3.75 -0.99 19.98
N ASP A 40 -3.38 -0.38 21.09
CA ASP A 40 -3.75 -0.87 22.43
C ASP A 40 -5.26 -0.68 22.69
N SER A 41 -5.88 0.36 22.10
CA SER A 41 -7.31 0.69 22.19
C SER A 41 -8.05 0.29 20.91
N MET A 42 -8.26 -1.00 20.71
CA MET A 42 -8.81 -1.58 19.46
C MET A 42 -10.30 -1.28 19.20
N LEU A 43 -11.05 -0.86 20.22
CA LEU A 43 -12.52 -0.72 20.13
C LEU A 43 -12.95 0.51 19.34
N GLU A 44 -12.21 1.61 19.43
CA GLU A 44 -12.56 2.88 18.79
C GLU A 44 -12.50 2.77 17.27
N LEU A 45 -11.38 2.30 16.72
CA LEU A 45 -11.22 2.15 15.28
C LEU A 45 -12.21 1.17 14.66
N LYS A 46 -12.54 0.08 15.37
CA LYS A 46 -13.55 -0.87 14.92
C LYS A 46 -14.92 -0.20 14.76
N ALA A 47 -15.32 0.61 15.74
CA ALA A 47 -16.59 1.34 15.70
C ALA A 47 -16.61 2.38 14.56
N GLU A 48 -15.51 3.12 14.38
CA GLU A 48 -15.36 4.09 13.30
C GLU A 48 -15.46 3.42 11.92
N LEU A 49 -14.81 2.27 11.72
CA LEU A 49 -14.89 1.50 10.47
C LEU A 49 -16.29 0.96 10.19
N GLN A 50 -17.00 0.51 11.22
CA GLN A 50 -18.39 0.07 11.07
C GLN A 50 -19.31 1.23 10.66
N GLU A 51 -19.14 2.40 11.26
CA GLU A 51 -19.90 3.61 10.91
C GLU A 51 -19.55 4.11 9.50
N PHE A 52 -18.28 4.06 9.12
CA PHE A 52 -17.85 4.36 7.75
C PHE A 52 -18.51 3.42 6.73
N ALA A 53 -18.46 2.12 6.97
CA ALA A 53 -19.11 1.14 6.11
C ALA A 53 -20.62 1.42 5.98
N ARG A 54 -21.30 1.76 7.09
CA ARG A 54 -22.72 2.14 7.09
C ARG A 54 -22.99 3.40 6.27
N ARG A 55 -22.15 4.45 6.40
CA ARG A 55 -22.27 5.69 5.61
C ARG A 55 -22.12 5.43 4.13
N VAL A 56 -21.11 4.64 3.75
CA VAL A 56 -20.84 4.25 2.36
C VAL A 56 -22.04 3.50 1.76
N LEU A 57 -22.56 2.52 2.48
CA LEU A 57 -23.71 1.74 2.02
C LEU A 57 -24.98 2.57 1.84
N ASN A 58 -25.15 3.64 2.60
CA ASN A 58 -26.36 4.49 2.57
C ASN A 58 -26.23 5.71 1.66
N GLY A 59 -25.04 6.21 1.41
CA GLY A 59 -24.81 7.53 0.81
C GLY A 59 -24.18 7.56 -0.57
N GLU A 60 -23.44 6.54 -0.97
CA GLU A 60 -22.67 6.56 -2.23
C GLU A 60 -23.08 5.40 -3.14
N PRO A 61 -23.87 5.65 -4.22
CA PRO A 61 -24.42 4.58 -5.07
C PRO A 61 -23.36 3.65 -5.67
N GLU A 62 -22.23 4.20 -6.11
CA GLU A 62 -21.13 3.41 -6.71
C GLU A 62 -20.48 2.46 -5.70
N LEU A 63 -20.24 2.94 -4.48
CA LEU A 63 -19.66 2.15 -3.41
C LEU A 63 -20.68 1.12 -2.89
N LYS A 64 -21.95 1.47 -2.85
CA LYS A 64 -23.04 0.56 -2.53
C LYS A 64 -23.10 -0.59 -3.53
N GLN A 65 -23.00 -0.31 -4.82
CA GLN A 65 -22.98 -1.34 -5.87
C GLN A 65 -21.77 -2.26 -5.70
N LYS A 66 -20.60 -1.72 -5.40
CA LYS A 66 -19.39 -2.52 -5.15
C LYS A 66 -19.55 -3.44 -3.93
N ALA A 67 -20.13 -2.95 -2.85
CA ALA A 67 -20.40 -3.75 -1.67
C ALA A 67 -21.39 -4.89 -1.97
N SER A 68 -22.44 -4.65 -2.78
CA SER A 68 -23.36 -5.68 -3.25
C SER A 68 -22.70 -6.71 -4.17
N ASN A 69 -21.62 -6.36 -4.86
CA ASN A 69 -20.84 -7.25 -5.70
C ASN A 69 -19.82 -8.12 -4.94
N GLY A 70 -19.87 -8.11 -3.60
CA GLY A 70 -19.05 -8.98 -2.76
C GLY A 70 -17.76 -8.35 -2.20
N PHE A 71 -17.58 -7.03 -2.32
CA PHE A 71 -16.48 -6.32 -1.64
C PHE A 71 -16.55 -6.53 -0.12
N LYS A 72 -15.39 -6.74 0.51
CA LYS A 72 -15.28 -6.96 1.96
C LYS A 72 -14.25 -6.01 2.56
N LEU A 73 -14.65 -5.36 3.66
CA LEU A 73 -13.75 -4.66 4.56
C LEU A 73 -13.62 -5.49 5.85
N ILE A 74 -12.42 -6.00 6.11
CA ILE A 74 -12.13 -6.90 7.23
C ILE A 74 -11.22 -6.18 8.21
N TYR A 75 -11.71 -5.98 9.43
CA TYR A 75 -10.93 -5.47 10.55
C TYR A 75 -10.33 -6.61 11.35
N LEU A 76 -9.01 -6.58 11.55
CA LEU A 76 -8.25 -7.59 12.28
C LEU A 76 -7.41 -6.93 13.38
N PRO A 77 -7.88 -6.96 14.65
CA PRO A 77 -7.04 -6.57 15.76
C PRO A 77 -5.92 -7.61 15.94
N HIS A 78 -4.70 -7.16 16.11
CA HIS A 78 -3.54 -8.05 16.20
C HIS A 78 -2.45 -7.45 17.08
N GLU A 79 -1.73 -8.29 17.83
CA GLU A 79 -0.55 -7.85 18.59
C GLU A 79 0.44 -7.14 17.68
N ASN A 80 1.09 -6.10 18.22
CA ASN A 80 2.07 -5.32 17.45
C ASN A 80 3.35 -6.13 17.21
N ASN A 81 3.41 -6.79 16.08
CA ASN A 81 4.58 -7.51 15.58
C ASN A 81 5.30 -6.75 14.45
N GLY A 82 5.10 -5.44 14.40
CA GLY A 82 5.67 -4.52 13.43
C GLY A 82 4.92 -4.49 12.10
N TYR A 83 5.25 -3.50 11.27
CA TYR A 83 4.60 -3.22 9.98
C TYR A 83 4.53 -4.46 9.07
N GLY A 84 5.67 -5.11 8.81
CA GLY A 84 5.71 -6.29 7.96
C GLY A 84 4.95 -7.48 8.55
N GLY A 85 4.98 -7.63 9.88
CA GLY A 85 4.23 -8.65 10.59
C GLY A 85 2.73 -8.50 10.39
N GLY A 86 2.21 -7.29 10.51
CA GLY A 86 0.80 -6.99 10.25
C GLY A 86 0.38 -7.32 8.82
N HIS A 87 1.14 -6.88 7.82
CA HIS A 87 0.83 -7.22 6.43
C HIS A 87 0.89 -8.74 6.16
N ASN A 88 1.79 -9.47 6.83
CA ASN A 88 1.88 -10.92 6.69
C ASN A 88 0.63 -11.65 7.20
N VAL A 89 -0.11 -11.09 8.16
CA VAL A 89 -1.40 -11.64 8.60
C VAL A 89 -2.40 -11.60 7.45
N ALA A 90 -2.54 -10.44 6.79
CA ALA A 90 -3.42 -10.28 5.64
C ALA A 90 -2.97 -11.11 4.43
N LEU A 91 -1.67 -11.18 4.15
CA LEU A 91 -1.11 -11.97 3.05
C LEU A 91 -1.44 -13.47 3.19
N LYS A 92 -1.33 -14.02 4.40
CA LYS A 92 -1.69 -15.42 4.66
C LYS A 92 -3.16 -15.69 4.38
N ASP A 93 -4.04 -14.77 4.71
CA ASP A 93 -5.48 -14.89 4.42
C ASP A 93 -5.77 -14.69 2.93
N ALA A 94 -5.12 -13.73 2.28
CA ALA A 94 -5.20 -13.52 0.84
C ALA A 94 -4.80 -14.77 0.05
N MET A 95 -3.73 -15.45 0.48
CA MET A 95 -3.31 -16.73 -0.12
C MET A 95 -4.38 -17.82 0.02
N LYS A 96 -5.01 -17.95 1.18
CA LYS A 96 -6.12 -18.92 1.39
C LYS A 96 -7.32 -18.62 0.51
N LEU A 97 -7.60 -17.33 0.23
CA LEU A 97 -8.66 -16.90 -0.68
C LEU A 97 -8.31 -17.12 -2.16
N GLY A 98 -7.07 -17.52 -2.49
CA GLY A 98 -6.60 -17.61 -3.86
C GLY A 98 -6.48 -16.24 -4.54
N SER A 99 -6.15 -15.20 -3.78
CA SER A 99 -5.92 -13.86 -4.33
C SER A 99 -4.76 -13.89 -5.31
N LYS A 100 -4.97 -13.36 -6.52
CA LYS A 100 -3.91 -13.29 -7.53
C LYS A 100 -2.94 -12.16 -7.23
N TYR A 101 -3.45 -11.02 -6.77
CA TYR A 101 -2.65 -9.85 -6.40
C TYR A 101 -3.00 -9.36 -5.00
N HIS A 102 -2.00 -8.92 -4.27
CA HIS A 102 -2.15 -8.29 -2.97
C HIS A 102 -1.44 -6.95 -2.93
N LEU A 103 -2.17 -5.90 -2.58
CA LEU A 103 -1.65 -4.55 -2.42
C LEU A 103 -1.30 -4.28 -0.96
N VAL A 104 -0.02 -4.04 -0.69
CA VAL A 104 0.47 -3.53 0.59
C VAL A 104 0.47 -2.01 0.50
N VAL A 105 -0.30 -1.34 1.35
CA VAL A 105 -0.52 0.10 1.25
C VAL A 105 -0.38 0.77 2.62
N ASN A 106 0.32 1.92 2.65
CA ASN A 106 0.40 2.74 3.85
C ASN A 106 -0.91 3.50 4.10
N PRO A 107 -1.24 3.81 5.36
CA PRO A 107 -2.46 4.55 5.68
C PRO A 107 -2.50 5.99 5.14
N ASP A 108 -1.36 6.58 4.83
CA ASP A 108 -1.18 7.95 4.36
C ASP A 108 -1.07 8.09 2.83
N VAL A 109 -1.27 7.00 2.07
CA VAL A 109 -1.19 6.99 0.60
C VAL A 109 -2.57 6.87 -0.02
N TRP A 110 -2.91 7.77 -0.93
CA TRP A 110 -4.15 7.71 -1.71
C TRP A 110 -3.86 7.85 -3.22
N PHE A 111 -4.77 7.35 -4.04
CA PHE A 111 -4.57 7.29 -5.49
C PHE A 111 -5.92 7.29 -6.23
N GLY A 112 -5.87 7.69 -7.52
CA GLY A 112 -7.04 7.68 -8.39
C GLY A 112 -7.47 6.27 -8.84
N PRO A 113 -8.72 6.11 -9.28
CA PRO A 113 -9.27 4.81 -9.67
C PRO A 113 -8.55 4.17 -10.87
N GLU A 114 -7.85 4.96 -11.67
CA GLU A 114 -7.11 4.50 -12.86
C GLU A 114 -5.78 3.81 -12.52
N VAL A 115 -5.27 3.95 -11.29
CA VAL A 115 -3.96 3.42 -10.90
C VAL A 115 -3.98 1.90 -10.87
N MET A 116 -4.89 1.29 -10.12
CA MET A 116 -4.94 -0.16 -9.97
C MET A 116 -5.17 -0.91 -11.29
N PRO A 117 -6.07 -0.49 -12.19
CA PRO A 117 -6.21 -1.13 -13.51
C PRO A 117 -4.91 -1.11 -14.33
N LYS A 118 -4.11 -0.02 -14.26
CA LYS A 118 -2.81 0.06 -14.94
C LYS A 118 -1.79 -0.90 -14.35
N LEU A 119 -1.71 -0.99 -13.01
CA LEU A 119 -0.80 -1.90 -12.32
C LEU A 119 -1.14 -3.36 -12.64
N VAL A 120 -2.42 -3.72 -12.52
CA VAL A 120 -2.89 -5.08 -12.83
C VAL A 120 -2.58 -5.44 -14.28
N ARG A 121 -2.91 -4.58 -15.23
CA ARG A 121 -2.61 -4.83 -16.64
C ARG A 121 -1.12 -5.07 -16.88
N TYR A 122 -0.26 -4.25 -16.27
CA TYR A 122 1.19 -4.44 -16.40
C TYR A 122 1.63 -5.81 -15.86
N MET A 123 1.15 -6.22 -14.69
CA MET A 123 1.46 -7.52 -14.11
C MET A 123 0.94 -8.69 -14.96
N GLU A 124 -0.21 -8.53 -15.63
CA GLU A 124 -0.73 -9.54 -16.56
C GLU A 124 0.10 -9.66 -17.85
N GLU A 125 0.69 -8.56 -18.31
CA GLU A 125 1.53 -8.52 -19.50
C GLU A 125 2.99 -8.96 -19.23
N HIS A 126 3.41 -9.05 -17.93
CA HIS A 126 4.78 -9.35 -17.51
C HIS A 126 4.78 -10.40 -16.41
N GLU A 127 4.67 -11.67 -16.78
CA GLU A 127 4.60 -12.80 -15.82
C GLU A 127 5.89 -13.01 -15.01
N ASP A 128 7.00 -12.45 -15.45
CA ASP A 128 8.30 -12.45 -14.76
C ASP A 128 8.38 -11.45 -13.61
N VAL A 129 7.41 -10.51 -13.50
CA VAL A 129 7.37 -9.51 -12.44
C VAL A 129 6.63 -10.04 -11.22
N GLY A 130 7.36 -10.31 -10.14
CA GLY A 130 6.79 -10.77 -8.87
C GLY A 130 6.27 -9.64 -7.97
N GLN A 131 6.79 -8.42 -8.11
CA GLN A 131 6.40 -7.26 -7.32
C GLN A 131 6.63 -5.98 -8.10
N MET A 132 5.76 -5.00 -7.90
CA MET A 132 5.95 -3.66 -8.44
C MET A 132 5.51 -2.58 -7.44
N MET A 133 6.10 -1.42 -7.58
CA MET A 133 5.75 -0.24 -6.80
C MET A 133 5.48 0.94 -7.76
N PRO A 134 4.32 1.60 -7.66
CA PRO A 134 4.04 2.78 -8.46
C PRO A 134 4.92 3.97 -8.00
N LYS A 135 5.07 4.95 -8.88
CA LYS A 135 5.66 6.23 -8.53
C LYS A 135 4.75 6.95 -7.53
N VAL A 136 5.29 7.29 -6.37
CA VAL A 136 4.59 8.04 -5.32
C VAL A 136 5.05 9.49 -5.35
N LEU A 137 4.09 10.41 -5.18
CA LEU A 137 4.34 11.85 -5.16
C LEU A 137 4.03 12.41 -3.77
N PHE A 138 4.74 13.46 -3.39
CA PHE A 138 4.33 14.33 -2.29
C PHE A 138 3.12 15.20 -2.71
N PRO A 139 2.36 15.76 -1.77
CA PRO A 139 1.23 16.67 -2.08
C PRO A 139 1.61 17.87 -2.97
N ASN A 140 2.87 18.29 -2.96
CA ASN A 140 3.40 19.35 -3.82
C ASN A 140 3.79 18.88 -5.23
N GLY A 141 3.52 17.60 -5.58
CA GLY A 141 3.85 17.00 -6.87
C GLY A 141 5.30 16.52 -7.03
N GLN A 142 6.14 16.69 -6.02
CA GLN A 142 7.50 16.16 -6.07
C GLN A 142 7.51 14.63 -5.89
N ILE A 143 8.45 13.96 -6.56
CA ILE A 143 8.57 12.50 -6.47
C ILE A 143 9.12 12.10 -5.10
N GLN A 144 8.41 11.21 -4.40
CA GLN A 144 8.97 10.47 -3.27
C GLN A 144 9.90 9.38 -3.82
N ARG A 145 11.17 9.49 -3.51
CA ARG A 145 12.22 8.57 -4.01
C ARG A 145 12.22 7.28 -3.20
N LEU A 146 11.14 6.51 -3.29
CA LEU A 146 10.97 5.27 -2.54
C LEU A 146 11.65 4.09 -3.24
N ALA A 147 11.71 4.09 -4.57
CA ALA A 147 12.43 3.08 -5.34
C ALA A 147 13.93 3.25 -5.12
N LYS A 148 14.57 2.21 -4.58
CA LYS A 148 16.00 2.20 -4.25
C LYS A 148 16.58 0.86 -4.68
N MET A 149 17.84 0.86 -5.06
CA MET A 149 18.59 -0.38 -5.28
C MET A 149 18.77 -1.15 -3.97
N LEU A 150 19.08 -2.44 -4.05
CA LEU A 150 19.48 -3.20 -2.86
C LEU A 150 20.72 -2.57 -2.23
N PRO A 151 20.71 -2.29 -0.91
CA PRO A 151 21.86 -1.67 -0.27
C PRO A 151 23.04 -2.66 -0.24
N THR A 152 24.21 -2.19 -0.63
CA THR A 152 25.44 -2.94 -0.42
C THR A 152 25.93 -2.74 1.02
N PRO A 153 26.79 -3.64 1.58
CA PRO A 153 27.43 -3.41 2.86
C PRO A 153 28.11 -2.04 2.97
N PHE A 154 28.65 -1.55 1.85
CA PHE A 154 29.27 -0.23 1.78
C PHE A 154 28.24 0.92 1.89
N ASP A 155 27.03 0.76 1.40
CA ASP A 155 25.95 1.75 1.54
C ASP A 155 25.44 1.80 2.99
N MET A 156 25.53 0.69 3.71
CA MET A 156 25.12 0.59 5.12
C MET A 156 26.18 1.17 6.07
N PHE A 157 27.44 0.80 5.89
CA PHE A 157 28.52 1.11 6.84
C PHE A 157 29.42 2.27 6.39
N GLY A 158 29.50 2.52 5.09
CA GLY A 158 30.36 3.56 4.53
C GLY A 158 30.00 4.99 4.98
N ARG A 159 28.74 5.20 5.40
CA ARG A 159 28.29 6.51 5.90
C ARG A 159 29.02 6.98 7.16
N LEU A 160 29.64 6.07 7.89
CA LEU A 160 30.39 6.39 9.12
C LEU A 160 31.80 6.95 8.87
N CYS A 161 32.39 6.70 7.68
CA CYS A 161 33.80 6.97 7.41
C CYS A 161 34.07 7.75 6.11
N ILE A 162 33.05 8.09 5.31
CA ILE A 162 33.25 8.63 3.97
C ILE A 162 32.81 10.11 3.86
N PRO A 163 33.56 10.94 3.13
CA PRO A 163 33.19 12.33 2.88
C PRO A 163 31.82 12.49 2.21
N ASN A 164 31.05 13.49 2.65
CA ASN A 164 29.66 13.73 2.22
C ASN A 164 29.48 13.88 0.69
N PHE A 165 30.47 14.36 -0.06
CA PHE A 165 30.36 14.51 -1.51
C PHE A 165 30.32 13.17 -2.24
N ILE A 166 31.06 12.16 -1.73
CA ILE A 166 31.03 10.78 -2.28
C ILE A 166 29.68 10.13 -1.96
N ILE A 167 29.19 10.34 -0.73
CA ILE A 167 27.89 9.83 -0.31
C ILE A 167 26.76 10.42 -1.17
N LYS A 168 26.77 11.71 -1.45
CA LYS A 168 25.78 12.37 -2.34
C LYS A 168 25.75 11.73 -3.73
N ARG A 169 26.92 11.50 -4.35
CA ARG A 169 26.99 10.88 -5.68
C ARG A 169 26.47 9.43 -5.66
N ARG A 170 26.79 8.66 -4.63
CA ARG A 170 26.26 7.29 -4.47
C ARG A 170 24.75 7.28 -4.21
N ASN A 171 24.23 8.18 -3.39
CA ASN A 171 22.80 8.29 -3.15
C ASN A 171 22.03 8.57 -4.45
N THR A 172 22.58 9.35 -5.37
CA THR A 172 21.98 9.60 -6.69
C THR A 172 21.80 8.29 -7.48
N ILE A 173 22.78 7.39 -7.41
CA ILE A 173 22.72 6.06 -8.06
C ILE A 173 21.76 5.14 -7.27
N TYR A 174 21.92 5.06 -5.96
CA TYR A 174 21.14 4.22 -5.07
C TYR A 174 19.64 4.54 -5.11
N GLU A 175 19.28 5.82 -5.20
CA GLU A 175 17.90 6.31 -5.31
C GLU A 175 17.41 6.38 -6.77
N LEU A 176 18.15 5.82 -7.73
CA LEU A 176 17.78 5.79 -9.16
C LEU A 176 17.43 7.17 -9.76
N GLN A 177 17.99 8.25 -9.20
CA GLN A 177 17.68 9.63 -9.60
C GLN A 177 18.00 9.91 -11.08
N GLN A 178 18.98 9.18 -11.65
CA GLN A 178 19.40 9.32 -13.05
C GLN A 178 18.31 8.88 -14.05
N SER A 179 17.36 8.06 -13.60
CA SER A 179 16.24 7.58 -14.44
C SER A 179 15.18 8.66 -14.70
N GLY A 180 15.17 9.74 -13.89
CA GLY A 180 14.09 10.72 -13.88
C GLY A 180 12.73 10.14 -13.50
N PHE A 181 12.65 8.85 -13.13
CA PHE A 181 11.43 8.10 -12.83
C PHE A 181 10.37 8.17 -13.94
N THR A 182 10.83 8.28 -15.20
CA THR A 182 9.97 8.37 -16.39
C THR A 182 9.76 7.03 -17.08
N LYS A 183 10.55 6.02 -16.69
CA LYS A 183 10.49 4.65 -17.23
C LYS A 183 10.28 3.65 -16.10
N ILE A 184 9.79 2.46 -16.45
CA ILE A 184 9.77 1.32 -15.56
C ILE A 184 11.22 0.88 -15.30
N LEU A 185 11.54 0.67 -14.04
CA LEU A 185 12.88 0.30 -13.58
C LEU A 185 12.81 -1.09 -12.95
N ASN A 186 13.65 -2.00 -13.42
CA ASN A 186 13.90 -3.28 -12.77
C ASN A 186 15.03 -3.10 -11.74
N VAL A 187 14.78 -3.50 -10.49
CA VAL A 187 15.71 -3.41 -9.34
C VAL A 187 15.92 -4.75 -8.70
#